data_78ef9912c5bca53009cd661ab243dac9
#
_entry.id   78ef9912c5bca53009cd661ab243dac9
#
_cell.length_a   1.000
_cell.length_b   1.000
_cell.length_c   1.000
_cell.angle_alpha   90.00
_cell.angle_beta   90.00
_cell.angle_gamma   90.00
#
_symmetry.space_group_name_H-M   'P 1'
#
loop_
_entity.id
_entity.type
_entity.pdbx_description
1 polymer ?
#
loop_
_entity_poly.entity_id
_entity_poly.type
_entity_poly.pdbx_seq_one_letter_code
_entity_poly.pdbx_strand_id
1 'polypeptide(L)'
;MGSRTIRFVALAVTAFSLWIVASPAGATADRPTTAMSALEQGVLSDINSLRAQHGLGPLRISSRLSAAARQHSSEMAARGYFSHDSLNGSSFDKRISRYYPIGGSRYWSVGENLLWSSPDVDAGGALTMWWNSPEHRKNMLSARWREIGLSAVHVLAAPGTYGGREVTIVTTDFGVRH
;
A
#
# COMPACT_ATOMS: atom_id res chain seq x y z
N MET A 1 -21.05 -49.72 -77.84
CA MET A 1 -21.74 -48.41 -77.84
C MET A 1 -21.79 -48.00 -76.39
N GLY A 2 -20.84 -47.21 -75.95
CA GLY A 2 -20.70 -46.81 -74.51
C GLY A 2 -20.93 -45.33 -74.33
N SER A 3 -22.00 -44.95 -73.65
CA SER A 3 -22.35 -43.59 -73.30
C SER A 3 -21.40 -43.10 -72.20
N ARG A 4 -20.67 -42.01 -72.40
CA ARG A 4 -19.87 -41.31 -71.41
C ARG A 4 -20.69 -40.22 -70.77
N THR A 5 -21.02 -40.36 -69.49
CA THR A 5 -21.69 -39.31 -68.69
C THR A 5 -20.61 -38.37 -68.16
N ILE A 6 -20.69 -37.08 -68.51
CA ILE A 6 -19.80 -36.02 -68.03
C ILE A 6 -20.47 -35.49 -66.75
N ARG A 7 -19.77 -35.60 -65.60
CA ARG A 7 -20.20 -34.98 -64.33
C ARG A 7 -19.53 -33.61 -64.21
N PHE A 8 -20.31 -32.55 -64.14
CA PHE A 8 -19.86 -31.21 -63.79
C PHE A 8 -19.72 -31.12 -62.28
N VAL A 9 -18.49 -30.80 -61.83
CA VAL A 9 -18.24 -30.48 -60.44
C VAL A 9 -18.37 -28.97 -60.30
N ALA A 10 -19.36 -28.49 -59.57
CA ALA A 10 -19.51 -27.10 -59.28
C ALA A 10 -18.60 -26.76 -58.07
N LEU A 11 -17.62 -25.87 -58.30
CA LEU A 11 -16.76 -25.33 -57.25
C LEU A 11 -17.47 -24.20 -56.52
N ALA A 12 -17.88 -24.42 -55.29
CA ALA A 12 -18.46 -23.37 -54.46
C ALA A 12 -17.30 -22.55 -53.85
N VAL A 13 -17.17 -21.30 -54.24
CA VAL A 13 -16.25 -20.33 -53.65
C VAL A 13 -16.95 -19.71 -52.44
N THR A 14 -16.56 -20.15 -51.26
CA THR A 14 -17.00 -19.51 -49.98
C THR A 14 -16.12 -18.29 -49.75
N ALA A 15 -16.71 -17.10 -49.87
CA ALA A 15 -16.09 -15.84 -49.46
C ALA A 15 -16.05 -15.75 -47.91
N PHE A 16 -14.88 -15.81 -47.36
CA PHE A 16 -14.65 -15.58 -45.91
C PHE A 16 -14.60 -14.07 -45.69
N SER A 17 -15.66 -13.50 -45.14
CA SER A 17 -15.68 -12.10 -44.68
C SER A 17 -14.92 -11.99 -43.38
N LEU A 18 -13.74 -11.36 -43.42
CA LEU A 18 -12.93 -11.04 -42.24
C LEU A 18 -13.60 -9.87 -41.51
N TRP A 19 -14.26 -10.15 -40.36
CA TRP A 19 -14.71 -9.11 -39.44
C TRP A 19 -13.54 -8.67 -38.60
N ILE A 20 -12.99 -7.48 -38.88
CA ILE A 20 -12.01 -6.82 -38.01
C ILE A 20 -12.81 -6.27 -36.82
N VAL A 21 -12.74 -6.98 -35.70
CA VAL A 21 -13.24 -6.47 -34.41
C VAL A 21 -12.20 -5.45 -33.94
N ALA A 22 -12.51 -4.17 -34.09
CA ALA A 22 -11.74 -3.10 -33.47
C ALA A 22 -11.89 -3.23 -31.96
N SER A 23 -10.82 -3.62 -31.25
CA SER A 23 -10.77 -3.55 -29.80
C SER A 23 -10.90 -2.10 -29.37
N PRO A 24 -11.80 -1.76 -28.41
CA PRO A 24 -11.81 -0.42 -27.86
C PRO A 24 -10.50 -0.16 -27.12
N ALA A 25 -9.82 0.92 -27.52
CA ALA A 25 -8.61 1.40 -26.87
C ALA A 25 -8.88 1.67 -25.38
N GLY A 26 -8.08 1.02 -24.54
CA GLY A 26 -7.61 1.47 -23.24
C GLY A 26 -8.57 2.30 -22.38
N ALA A 27 -9.51 1.66 -21.70
CA ALA A 27 -9.90 2.14 -20.39
C ALA A 27 -8.69 1.91 -19.47
N THR A 28 -7.98 2.97 -19.08
CA THR A 28 -7.09 2.95 -17.93
C THR A 28 -7.95 2.53 -16.76
N ALA A 29 -7.85 1.26 -16.37
CA ALA A 29 -8.49 0.79 -15.16
C ALA A 29 -7.92 1.63 -14.02
N ASP A 30 -8.72 2.55 -13.49
CA ASP A 30 -8.48 3.20 -12.22
C ASP A 30 -8.24 2.05 -11.22
N ARG A 31 -6.98 1.88 -10.78
CA ARG A 31 -6.69 0.94 -9.71
C ARG A 31 -7.51 1.42 -8.52
N PRO A 32 -8.42 0.58 -7.98
CA PRO A 32 -9.19 0.99 -6.83
C PRO A 32 -8.20 1.41 -5.75
N THR A 33 -8.25 2.67 -5.33
CA THR A 33 -7.59 3.14 -4.12
C THR A 33 -8.19 2.29 -3.01
N THR A 34 -7.42 1.34 -2.48
CA THR A 34 -7.90 0.48 -1.40
C THR A 34 -8.35 1.39 -0.26
N ALA A 35 -9.64 1.34 0.08
CA ALA A 35 -10.18 2.13 1.18
C ALA A 35 -9.42 1.81 2.46
N MET A 36 -9.20 2.84 3.30
CA MET A 36 -8.59 2.65 4.62
C MET A 36 -9.45 1.74 5.47
N SER A 37 -8.81 0.81 6.20
CA SER A 37 -9.47 0.00 7.21
C SER A 37 -9.98 0.86 8.39
N ALA A 38 -10.88 0.34 9.20
CA ALA A 38 -11.38 1.04 10.40
C ALA A 38 -10.22 1.36 11.36
N LEU A 39 -9.24 0.45 11.52
CA LEU A 39 -8.06 0.68 12.34
C LEU A 39 -7.19 1.83 11.78
N GLU A 40 -6.92 1.85 10.49
CA GLU A 40 -6.14 2.92 9.85
C GLU A 40 -6.83 4.28 9.99
N GLN A 41 -8.17 4.33 9.81
CA GLN A 41 -8.96 5.55 10.01
C GLN A 41 -8.92 6.04 11.45
N GLY A 42 -9.07 5.13 12.42
CA GLY A 42 -8.99 5.42 13.85
C GLY A 42 -7.61 5.98 14.23
N VAL A 43 -6.53 5.32 13.79
CA VAL A 43 -5.15 5.78 14.03
C VAL A 43 -4.90 7.18 13.46
N LEU A 44 -5.39 7.48 12.23
CA LEU A 44 -5.28 8.82 11.66
C LEU A 44 -6.02 9.87 12.50
N SER A 45 -7.24 9.54 12.92
CA SER A 45 -8.08 10.41 13.75
C SER A 45 -7.39 10.71 15.10
N ASP A 46 -6.88 9.69 15.75
CA ASP A 46 -6.25 9.80 17.07
C ASP A 46 -4.93 10.58 17.01
N ILE A 47 -4.08 10.33 16.01
CA ILE A 47 -2.87 11.12 15.79
C ILE A 47 -3.23 12.58 15.52
N ASN A 48 -4.23 12.88 14.69
CA ASN A 48 -4.62 14.25 14.39
C ASN A 48 -5.25 14.95 15.60
N SER A 49 -6.02 14.23 16.42
CA SER A 49 -6.57 14.75 17.69
C SER A 49 -5.45 15.09 18.68
N LEU A 50 -4.46 14.19 18.82
CA LEU A 50 -3.27 14.42 19.62
C LEU A 50 -2.49 15.66 19.13
N ARG A 51 -2.28 15.78 17.83
CA ARG A 51 -1.60 16.93 17.23
C ARG A 51 -2.33 18.24 17.49
N ALA A 52 -3.66 18.25 17.37
CA ALA A 52 -4.48 19.43 17.68
C ALA A 52 -4.34 19.86 19.14
N GLN A 53 -4.30 18.91 20.10
CA GLN A 53 -4.05 19.20 21.52
C GLN A 53 -2.67 19.84 21.77
N HIS A 54 -1.71 19.61 20.86
CA HIS A 54 -0.37 20.22 20.91
C HIS A 54 -0.20 21.43 19.98
N GLY A 55 -1.30 22.00 19.45
CA GLY A 55 -1.26 23.18 18.57
C GLY A 55 -0.65 22.92 17.18
N LEU A 56 -0.60 21.66 16.75
CA LEU A 56 -0.03 21.26 15.47
C LEU A 56 -1.11 21.06 14.42
N GLY A 57 -0.80 21.38 13.17
CA GLY A 57 -1.71 21.15 12.06
C GLY A 57 -1.92 19.66 11.78
N PRO A 58 -3.10 19.27 11.25
CA PRO A 58 -3.41 17.88 10.95
C PRO A 58 -2.55 17.35 9.80
N LEU A 59 -2.29 16.05 9.83
CA LEU A 59 -1.67 15.30 8.75
C LEU A 59 -2.72 14.87 7.73
N ARG A 60 -2.41 15.00 6.44
CA ARG A 60 -3.27 14.58 5.33
C ARG A 60 -2.81 13.21 4.83
N ILE A 61 -3.77 12.35 4.51
CA ILE A 61 -3.45 11.04 3.96
C ILE A 61 -2.75 11.18 2.60
N SER A 62 -1.67 10.41 2.41
CA SER A 62 -0.96 10.28 1.15
C SER A 62 -1.02 8.84 0.68
N SER A 63 -1.68 8.58 -0.45
CA SER A 63 -1.75 7.24 -1.04
C SER A 63 -0.37 6.65 -1.34
N ARG A 64 0.60 7.48 -1.64
CA ARG A 64 2.00 7.09 -1.89
C ARG A 64 2.69 6.61 -0.62
N LEU A 65 2.55 7.34 0.49
CA LEU A 65 3.06 6.91 1.79
C LEU A 65 2.31 5.66 2.28
N SER A 66 0.99 5.58 2.10
CA SER A 66 0.23 4.36 2.45
C SER A 66 0.66 3.14 1.63
N ALA A 67 1.04 3.32 0.37
CA ALA A 67 1.60 2.22 -0.43
C ALA A 67 2.96 1.74 0.09
N ALA A 68 3.84 2.65 0.54
CA ALA A 68 5.10 2.32 1.16
C ALA A 68 4.90 1.58 2.50
N ALA A 69 4.03 2.10 3.37
CA ALA A 69 3.66 1.48 4.64
C ALA A 69 3.08 0.07 4.44
N ARG A 70 2.17 -0.10 3.47
CA ARG A 70 1.56 -1.40 3.15
C ARG A 70 2.59 -2.41 2.67
N GLN A 71 3.48 -2.03 1.78
CA GLN A 71 4.55 -2.92 1.31
C GLN A 71 5.37 -3.40 2.50
N HIS A 72 5.73 -2.52 3.42
CA HIS A 72 6.57 -2.86 4.56
C HIS A 72 5.85 -3.73 5.59
N SER A 73 4.63 -3.37 6.00
CA SER A 73 3.82 -4.21 6.91
C SER A 73 3.62 -5.62 6.34
N SER A 74 3.33 -5.73 5.04
CA SER A 74 3.14 -7.02 4.38
C SER A 74 4.43 -7.83 4.30
N GLU A 75 5.57 -7.18 4.05
CA GLU A 75 6.88 -7.85 4.04
C GLU A 75 7.26 -8.37 5.44
N MET A 76 7.10 -7.53 6.48
CA MET A 76 7.34 -7.93 7.86
C MET A 76 6.47 -9.12 8.26
N ALA A 77 5.18 -9.09 7.94
CA ALA A 77 4.24 -10.16 8.23
C ALA A 77 4.63 -11.48 7.53
N ALA A 78 4.93 -11.42 6.23
CA ALA A 78 5.23 -12.61 5.43
C ALA A 78 6.61 -13.20 5.70
N ARG A 79 7.58 -12.37 6.05
CA ARG A 79 8.98 -12.78 6.25
C ARG A 79 9.37 -12.96 7.72
N GLY A 80 8.49 -12.61 8.66
CA GLY A 80 8.69 -12.86 10.08
C GLY A 80 9.80 -12.03 10.73
N TYR A 81 9.97 -10.79 10.31
CA TYR A 81 10.89 -9.83 10.93
C TYR A 81 10.16 -8.57 11.38
N PHE A 82 10.77 -7.81 12.29
CA PHE A 82 10.26 -6.51 12.74
C PHE A 82 11.43 -5.52 12.83
N SER A 83 11.49 -4.59 11.88
CA SER A 83 12.58 -3.62 11.75
C SER A 83 12.15 -2.46 10.87
N HIS A 84 12.72 -1.28 11.08
CA HIS A 84 12.59 -0.14 10.17
C HIS A 84 13.22 -0.42 8.79
N ASP A 85 14.34 -1.13 8.75
CA ASP A 85 14.99 -1.51 7.50
C ASP A 85 14.28 -2.72 6.88
N SER A 86 14.21 -2.72 5.55
CA SER A 86 13.70 -3.86 4.78
C SER A 86 14.65 -5.05 4.89
N LEU A 87 14.16 -6.27 4.67
CA LEU A 87 14.94 -7.50 4.79
C LEU A 87 16.18 -7.53 3.88
N ASN A 88 16.16 -6.80 2.77
CA ASN A 88 17.29 -6.68 1.84
C ASN A 88 18.33 -5.60 2.27
N GLY A 89 18.22 -5.06 3.48
CA GLY A 89 19.10 -4.01 4.02
C GLY A 89 18.81 -2.59 3.50
N SER A 90 17.72 -2.40 2.76
CA SER A 90 17.28 -1.06 2.32
C SER A 90 16.73 -0.29 3.52
N SER A 91 17.32 0.88 3.84
CA SER A 91 16.80 1.76 4.90
C SER A 91 15.38 2.24 4.60
N PHE A 92 14.65 2.62 5.66
CA PHE A 92 13.23 3.01 5.52
C PHE A 92 13.04 4.20 4.58
N ASP A 93 13.93 5.19 4.61
CA ASP A 93 13.90 6.35 3.72
C ASP A 93 14.09 5.96 2.24
N LYS A 94 15.00 5.03 1.93
CA LYS A 94 15.17 4.49 0.58
C LYS A 94 13.95 3.69 0.12
N ARG A 95 13.30 2.93 1.03
CA ARG A 95 12.06 2.24 0.73
C ARG A 95 10.95 3.23 0.41
N ILE A 96 10.73 4.22 1.30
CA ILE A 96 9.69 5.24 1.14
C ILE A 96 9.91 6.06 -0.14
N SER A 97 11.16 6.42 -0.48
CA SER A 97 11.47 7.22 -1.67
C SER A 97 11.02 6.59 -2.99
N ARG A 98 10.89 5.26 -3.06
CA ARG A 98 10.37 4.56 -4.26
C ARG A 98 8.89 4.87 -4.53
N TYR A 99 8.12 5.16 -3.48
CA TYR A 99 6.69 5.49 -3.54
C TYR A 99 6.44 6.98 -3.46
N TYR A 100 7.19 7.66 -2.60
CA TYR A 100 7.07 9.07 -2.27
C TYR A 100 8.40 9.79 -2.57
N PRO A 101 8.77 9.92 -3.87
CA PRO A 101 10.03 10.55 -4.27
C PRO A 101 9.99 12.05 -4.03
N ILE A 102 11.17 12.67 -3.95
CA ILE A 102 11.32 14.12 -3.85
C ILE A 102 10.61 14.84 -5.01
N GLY A 103 10.60 14.24 -6.22
CA GLY A 103 10.04 14.87 -7.42
C GLY A 103 10.71 16.19 -7.74
N GLY A 104 9.92 17.21 -8.08
CA GLY A 104 10.40 18.59 -8.31
C GLY A 104 10.55 19.45 -7.05
N SER A 105 10.39 18.87 -5.84
CA SER A 105 10.49 19.60 -4.57
C SER A 105 11.93 19.92 -4.22
N ARG A 106 12.15 21.05 -3.52
CA ARG A 106 13.48 21.45 -3.01
C ARG A 106 13.80 20.80 -1.67
N TYR A 107 12.79 20.35 -0.96
CA TYR A 107 12.92 19.72 0.35
C TYR A 107 12.09 18.43 0.41
N TRP A 108 12.66 17.41 1.03
CA TRP A 108 12.02 16.12 1.25
C TRP A 108 12.50 15.54 2.59
N SER A 109 11.58 15.05 3.38
CA SER A 109 11.89 14.33 4.61
C SER A 109 10.79 13.33 4.92
N VAL A 110 11.17 12.20 5.50
CA VAL A 110 10.26 11.15 5.94
C VAL A 110 10.61 10.67 7.34
N GLY A 111 9.64 10.06 8.00
CA GLY A 111 9.78 9.38 9.28
C GLY A 111 8.85 8.18 9.32
N GLU A 112 9.11 7.26 10.24
CA GLU A 112 8.32 6.03 10.35
C GLU A 112 8.08 5.68 11.81
N ASN A 113 6.88 5.20 12.13
CA ASN A 113 6.57 4.50 13.37
C ASN A 113 6.06 3.11 13.04
N LEU A 114 6.53 2.12 13.78
CA LEU A 114 6.14 0.73 13.67
C LEU A 114 5.57 0.24 15.00
N LEU A 115 4.59 -0.65 14.95
CA LEU A 115 4.21 -1.51 16.06
C LEU A 115 3.68 -2.85 15.56
N TRP A 116 3.68 -3.83 16.43
CA TRP A 116 2.87 -5.02 16.29
C TRP A 116 2.27 -5.40 17.64
N SER A 117 1.13 -6.07 17.60
CA SER A 117 0.44 -6.58 18.78
C SER A 117 -0.17 -7.95 18.48
N SER A 118 -0.43 -8.73 19.51
CA SER A 118 -1.04 -10.06 19.41
C SER A 118 -2.21 -10.17 20.41
N PRO A 119 -3.39 -10.64 19.98
CA PRO A 119 -3.73 -10.99 18.60
C PRO A 119 -3.96 -9.76 17.72
N ASP A 120 -4.44 -8.65 18.31
CA ASP A 120 -4.82 -7.42 17.63
C ASP A 120 -4.49 -6.17 18.45
N VAL A 121 -4.82 -5.02 17.92
CA VAL A 121 -4.74 -3.71 18.56
C VAL A 121 -5.81 -2.80 17.95
N ASP A 122 -6.47 -2.01 18.78
CA ASP A 122 -7.29 -0.90 18.30
C ASP A 122 -6.48 0.41 18.14
N ALA A 123 -7.12 1.45 17.64
CA ALA A 123 -6.46 2.72 17.40
C ALA A 123 -5.92 3.38 18.68
N GLY A 124 -6.69 3.36 19.75
CA GLY A 124 -6.29 3.90 21.05
C GLY A 124 -5.10 3.15 21.66
N GLY A 125 -5.09 1.83 21.54
CA GLY A 125 -3.97 0.97 21.94
C GLY A 125 -2.71 1.28 21.13
N ALA A 126 -2.83 1.40 19.81
CA ALA A 126 -1.72 1.77 18.93
C ALA A 126 -1.14 3.15 19.31
N LEU A 127 -2.01 4.15 19.51
CA LEU A 127 -1.59 5.47 19.97
C LEU A 127 -0.87 5.41 21.33
N THR A 128 -1.39 4.63 22.28
CA THR A 128 -0.80 4.46 23.61
C THR A 128 0.58 3.82 23.53
N MET A 129 0.76 2.79 22.72
CA MET A 129 2.06 2.14 22.51
C MET A 129 3.10 3.13 21.98
N TRP A 130 2.74 3.92 20.96
CA TRP A 130 3.64 4.94 20.40
C TRP A 130 3.85 6.12 21.36
N TRP A 131 2.84 6.52 22.12
CA TRP A 131 2.97 7.59 23.10
C TRP A 131 3.99 7.27 24.19
N ASN A 132 4.02 6.03 24.65
CA ASN A 132 4.96 5.55 25.68
C ASN A 132 6.41 5.40 25.18
N SER A 133 6.64 5.50 23.86
CA SER A 133 7.98 5.50 23.26
C SER A 133 8.39 6.93 22.89
N PRO A 134 9.47 7.47 23.48
CA PRO A 134 9.91 8.84 23.18
C PRO A 134 10.14 9.13 21.71
N GLU A 135 10.71 8.18 20.95
CA GLU A 135 11.02 8.36 19.54
C GLU A 135 9.74 8.32 18.68
N HIS A 136 8.81 7.41 18.95
CA HIS A 136 7.53 7.37 18.25
C HIS A 136 6.68 8.61 18.56
N ARG A 137 6.65 9.05 19.81
CA ARG A 137 5.95 10.29 20.21
C ARG A 137 6.53 11.51 19.52
N LYS A 138 7.88 11.61 19.41
CA LYS A 138 8.55 12.68 18.69
C LYS A 138 8.15 12.73 17.22
N ASN A 139 8.00 11.59 16.56
CA ASN A 139 7.48 11.53 15.20
C ASN A 139 6.05 12.07 15.11
N MET A 140 5.12 11.57 15.95
CA MET A 140 3.73 12.02 15.93
C MET A 140 3.59 13.53 16.16
N LEU A 141 4.43 14.11 17.01
CA LEU A 141 4.41 15.54 17.39
C LEU A 141 5.36 16.40 16.58
N SER A 142 6.00 15.90 15.54
CA SER A 142 6.87 16.72 14.71
C SER A 142 6.07 17.72 13.88
N ALA A 143 6.37 19.03 14.06
CA ALA A 143 5.73 20.11 13.32
C ALA A 143 6.09 20.15 11.82
N ARG A 144 7.12 19.37 11.42
CA ARG A 144 7.58 19.31 10.02
C ARG A 144 6.63 18.55 9.11
N TRP A 145 5.94 17.54 9.63
CA TRP A 145 5.13 16.66 8.81
C TRP A 145 3.88 17.35 8.26
N ARG A 146 3.49 16.98 7.04
CA ARG A 146 2.28 17.44 6.35
C ARG A 146 1.40 16.28 5.88
N GLU A 147 2.02 15.15 5.59
CA GLU A 147 1.37 13.97 5.05
C GLU A 147 1.69 12.74 5.89
N ILE A 148 0.79 11.77 5.85
CA ILE A 148 0.92 10.49 6.53
C ILE A 148 0.42 9.38 5.61
N GLY A 149 1.09 8.24 5.63
CA GLY A 149 0.61 6.97 5.08
C GLY A 149 0.38 5.99 6.21
N LEU A 150 -0.61 5.14 6.07
CA LEU A 150 -1.00 4.15 7.06
C LEU A 150 -1.17 2.79 6.42
N SER A 151 -0.78 1.76 7.15
CA SER A 151 -1.08 0.36 6.85
C SER A 151 -1.25 -0.43 8.12
N ALA A 152 -2.33 -1.19 8.21
CA ALA A 152 -2.56 -2.21 9.23
C ALA A 152 -2.74 -3.56 8.54
N VAL A 153 -1.89 -4.52 8.88
CA VAL A 153 -1.92 -5.89 8.32
C VAL A 153 -2.16 -6.86 9.47
N HIS A 154 -3.24 -7.64 9.35
CA HIS A 154 -3.59 -8.69 10.30
C HIS A 154 -3.27 -10.07 9.70
N VAL A 155 -2.63 -10.93 10.49
CA VAL A 155 -2.19 -12.28 10.07
C VAL A 155 -2.42 -13.26 11.20
N LEU A 156 -3.09 -14.40 10.91
CA LEU A 156 -3.44 -15.41 11.92
C LEU A 156 -2.25 -16.20 12.44
N ALA A 157 -1.18 -16.37 11.63
CA ALA A 157 0.00 -17.16 11.97
C ALA A 157 1.25 -16.55 11.35
N ALA A 158 1.76 -15.46 11.93
CA ALA A 158 2.95 -14.78 11.42
C ALA A 158 4.23 -15.50 11.87
N PRO A 159 5.16 -15.79 10.94
CA PRO A 159 6.38 -16.55 11.23
C PRO A 159 7.45 -15.74 11.97
N GLY A 160 8.61 -16.35 12.20
CA GLY A 160 9.83 -15.70 12.68
C GLY A 160 9.64 -14.98 14.02
N THR A 161 9.94 -13.70 14.07
CA THR A 161 9.84 -12.85 15.27
C THR A 161 8.48 -12.96 15.99
N TYR A 162 7.41 -13.24 15.24
CA TYR A 162 6.06 -13.33 15.77
C TYR A 162 5.73 -14.71 16.36
N GLY A 163 6.56 -15.73 16.13
CA GLY A 163 6.44 -17.07 16.73
C GLY A 163 5.20 -17.85 16.33
N GLY A 164 4.68 -17.66 15.11
CA GLY A 164 3.47 -18.31 14.63
C GLY A 164 2.18 -17.75 15.22
N ARG A 165 2.23 -16.61 15.91
CA ARG A 165 1.07 -15.99 16.56
C ARG A 165 0.20 -15.23 15.57
N GLU A 166 -1.05 -15.09 15.95
CA GLU A 166 -1.96 -14.09 15.37
C GLU A 166 -1.48 -12.70 15.76
N VAL A 167 -1.30 -11.81 14.79
CA VAL A 167 -0.75 -10.47 15.01
C VAL A 167 -1.38 -9.43 14.10
N THR A 168 -1.41 -8.20 14.60
CA THR A 168 -1.64 -7.00 13.78
C THR A 168 -0.36 -6.18 13.77
N ILE A 169 0.13 -5.83 12.56
CA ILE A 169 1.31 -5.01 12.33
C ILE A 169 0.84 -3.68 11.76
N VAL A 170 1.22 -2.58 12.40
CA VAL A 170 0.85 -1.23 11.95
C VAL A 170 2.10 -0.43 11.62
N THR A 171 2.10 0.15 10.42
CA THR A 171 3.13 1.08 9.94
C THR A 171 2.50 2.45 9.68
N THR A 172 3.14 3.51 10.18
CA THR A 172 2.84 4.89 9.78
C THR A 172 4.07 5.54 9.19
N ASP A 173 3.97 5.95 7.92
CA ASP A 173 5.00 6.71 7.22
C ASP A 173 4.61 8.20 7.21
N PHE A 174 5.44 9.05 7.80
CA PHE A 174 5.27 10.49 7.79
C PHE A 174 6.07 11.10 6.65
N GLY A 175 5.55 12.19 6.07
CA GLY A 175 6.23 12.85 4.96
C GLY A 175 6.01 14.35 4.89
N VAL A 176 6.99 15.01 4.27
CA VAL A 176 6.89 16.40 3.80
C VAL A 176 7.76 16.56 2.57
N ARG A 177 7.25 17.32 1.60
CA ARG A 177 7.99 17.78 0.41
C ARG A 177 7.44 19.11 -0.07
N HIS A 178 8.30 20.03 -0.45
CA HIS A 178 7.97 21.37 -0.97
C HIS A 178 9.14 22.00 -1.73
#